data_d622ef9d3812548b2503fd04b764aa2a
#
_entry.id   d622ef9d3812548b2503fd04b764aa2a
#
_cell.length_a   1.000
_cell.length_b   1.000
_cell.length_c   1.000
_cell.angle_alpha   90.00
_cell.angle_beta   90.00
_cell.angle_gamma   90.00
#
_symmetry.space_group_name_H-M   'P 1'
#
loop_
_entity.id
_entity.type
_entity.pdbx_description
1 polymer ?
#
loop_
_entity_poly.entity_id
_entity_poly.type
_entity_poly.pdbx_seq_one_letter_code
_entity_poly.pdbx_strand_id
1 'polypeptide(L)'
;EKQVRIWRRSYDIPPPMLNPGDPRSPVFEKKYRNIDPKILPMGESLEMTCQRVLPFWNDAIAPLILEGKNVLVAAHGNSLRALVKYLKQIPDSEIPNLEIPTGMPQIFEMRQDLSVARDFYLS
;
A
#
# COMPACT_ATOMS: atom_id res chain seq x y z
N GLU A 1 -18.37 15.70 -1.54
CA GLU A 1 -17.76 14.77 -2.54
C GLU A 1 -16.30 15.14 -2.84
N LYS A 2 -16.00 16.41 -3.16
CA LYS A 2 -14.64 16.87 -3.49
C LYS A 2 -13.63 16.56 -2.38
N GLN A 3 -13.97 16.84 -1.13
CA GLN A 3 -13.08 16.55 0.03
C GLN A 3 -12.86 15.06 0.24
N VAL A 4 -13.89 14.23 0.03
CA VAL A 4 -13.76 12.76 0.12
C VAL A 4 -12.81 12.23 -0.94
N ARG A 5 -12.86 12.78 -2.15
CA ARG A 5 -11.94 12.40 -3.22
C ARG A 5 -10.49 12.75 -2.86
N ILE A 6 -10.26 13.91 -2.24
CA ILE A 6 -8.93 14.30 -1.76
C ILE A 6 -8.42 13.27 -0.74
N TRP A 7 -9.21 12.93 0.27
CA TRP A 7 -8.82 11.94 1.27
C TRP A 7 -8.54 10.55 0.70
N ARG A 8 -9.26 10.16 -0.32
CA ARG A 8 -9.15 8.81 -0.93
C ARG A 8 -8.04 8.70 -1.96
N ARG A 9 -7.63 9.79 -2.59
CA ARG A 9 -6.76 9.76 -3.79
C ARG A 9 -5.46 10.52 -3.65
N SER A 10 -5.37 11.51 -2.77
CA SER A 10 -4.12 12.25 -2.56
C SER A 10 -3.04 11.37 -1.91
N TYR A 11 -1.81 11.82 -2.04
CA TYR A 11 -0.67 11.12 -1.45
C TYR A 11 -0.52 11.41 0.06
N ASP A 12 -0.52 12.66 0.44
CA ASP A 12 -0.11 13.14 1.76
C ASP A 12 -1.26 13.59 2.68
N ILE A 13 -2.49 13.68 2.17
CA ILE A 13 -3.63 14.17 2.94
C ILE A 13 -4.43 13.00 3.52
N PRO A 14 -4.34 12.73 4.84
CA PRO A 14 -5.11 11.66 5.47
C PRO A 14 -6.58 12.04 5.63
N PRO A 15 -7.47 11.03 5.74
CA PRO A 15 -8.83 11.28 6.22
C PRO A 15 -8.79 11.74 7.69
N PRO A 16 -9.89 12.29 8.21
CA PRO A 16 -10.01 12.56 9.64
C PRO A 16 -9.72 11.28 10.45
N MET A 17 -8.83 11.39 11.45
CA MET A 17 -8.48 10.27 12.30
C MET A 17 -9.68 9.87 13.19
N LEU A 18 -9.83 8.57 13.46
CA LEU A 18 -10.81 8.09 14.41
C LEU A 18 -10.45 8.54 15.83
N ASN A 19 -11.47 8.86 16.63
CA ASN A 19 -11.27 9.12 18.05
C ASN A 19 -10.93 7.82 18.79
N PRO A 20 -10.17 7.87 19.90
CA PRO A 20 -9.74 6.68 20.66
C PRO A 20 -10.87 5.77 21.14
N GLY A 21 -12.07 6.22 21.30
CA GLY A 21 -13.23 5.39 21.71
C GLY A 21 -14.20 5.03 20.60
N ASP A 22 -13.86 5.35 19.35
CA ASP A 22 -14.76 5.12 18.22
C ASP A 22 -14.95 3.60 17.99
N PRO A 23 -16.21 3.11 17.96
CA PRO A 23 -16.47 1.66 17.80
C PRO A 23 -16.01 1.10 16.45
N ARG A 24 -15.73 1.95 15.45
CA ARG A 24 -15.17 1.56 14.16
C ARG A 24 -13.65 1.37 14.21
N SER A 25 -13.02 1.69 15.32
CA SER A 25 -11.57 1.56 15.47
C SER A 25 -11.15 0.09 15.41
N PRO A 26 -10.07 -0.24 14.69
CA PRO A 26 -9.56 -1.59 14.60
C PRO A 26 -9.14 -2.19 15.94
N VAL A 27 -8.91 -1.38 16.97
CA VAL A 27 -8.57 -1.87 18.32
C VAL A 27 -9.67 -2.76 18.92
N PHE A 28 -10.93 -2.59 18.50
CA PHE A 28 -12.06 -3.40 18.96
C PHE A 28 -12.28 -4.67 18.12
N GLU A 29 -11.54 -4.86 17.04
CA GLU A 29 -11.68 -6.03 16.22
C GLU A 29 -10.91 -7.23 16.80
N LYS A 30 -11.60 -8.36 16.91
CA LYS A 30 -11.06 -9.61 17.49
C LYS A 30 -9.73 -10.07 16.87
N LYS A 31 -9.56 -9.84 15.57
CA LYS A 31 -8.35 -10.23 14.82
C LYS A 31 -7.09 -9.47 15.25
N TYR A 32 -7.26 -8.29 15.85
CA TYR A 32 -6.15 -7.43 16.28
C TYR A 32 -5.91 -7.44 17.80
N ARG A 33 -6.60 -8.29 18.55
CA ARG A 33 -6.53 -8.34 20.03
C ARG A 33 -5.14 -8.54 20.62
N ASN A 34 -4.24 -9.16 19.86
CA ASN A 34 -2.87 -9.44 20.29
C ASN A 34 -1.85 -8.40 19.79
N ILE A 35 -2.32 -7.32 19.19
CA ILE A 35 -1.48 -6.25 18.67
C ILE A 35 -1.60 -5.04 19.60
N ASP A 36 -0.45 -4.39 19.87
CA ASP A 36 -0.45 -3.17 20.67
C ASP A 36 -1.38 -2.12 20.02
N PRO A 37 -2.41 -1.65 20.72
CA PRO A 37 -3.33 -0.65 20.16
C PRO A 37 -2.66 0.63 19.64
N LYS A 38 -1.48 0.97 20.16
CA LYS A 38 -0.73 2.16 19.76
C LYS A 38 -0.18 2.10 18.34
N ILE A 39 0.00 0.88 17.79
CA ILE A 39 0.52 0.70 16.42
C ILE A 39 -0.59 0.52 15.40
N LEU A 40 -1.84 0.38 15.84
CA LEU A 40 -2.99 0.27 14.93
C LEU A 40 -3.36 1.66 14.39
N PRO A 41 -3.43 1.84 13.05
CA PRO A 41 -3.74 3.14 12.48
C PRO A 41 -5.20 3.52 12.73
N MET A 42 -5.43 4.77 13.08
CA MET A 42 -6.76 5.38 13.22
C MET A 42 -7.23 6.08 11.94
N GLY A 43 -6.40 6.10 10.95
CA GLY A 43 -6.54 6.68 9.62
C GLY A 43 -5.16 6.87 9.02
N GLU A 44 -5.03 6.70 7.69
CA GLU A 44 -3.75 6.84 7.00
C GLU A 44 -3.90 7.64 5.72
N SER A 45 -2.91 8.49 5.42
CA SER A 45 -2.63 8.93 4.04
C SER A 45 -1.89 7.83 3.29
N LEU A 46 -1.80 7.95 1.96
CA LEU A 46 -0.99 7.01 1.19
C LEU A 46 0.50 7.11 1.54
N GLU A 47 0.98 8.30 1.87
CA GLU A 47 2.34 8.50 2.37
C GLU A 47 2.63 7.66 3.62
N MET A 48 1.73 7.69 4.61
CA MET A 48 1.84 6.87 5.82
C MET A 48 1.80 5.38 5.48
N THR A 49 0.96 4.97 4.54
CA THR A 49 0.92 3.60 4.04
C THR A 49 2.25 3.20 3.39
N CYS A 50 2.86 4.06 2.59
CA CYS A 50 4.19 3.83 2.01
C CYS A 50 5.24 3.61 3.09
N GLN A 51 5.28 4.46 4.11
CA GLN A 51 6.23 4.35 5.23
C GLN A 51 6.12 3.01 5.96
N ARG A 52 4.94 2.41 5.97
CA ARG A 52 4.67 1.12 6.59
C ARG A 52 4.94 -0.06 5.66
N VAL A 53 4.68 0.08 4.38
CA VAL A 53 4.83 -0.99 3.37
C VAL A 53 6.28 -1.18 2.93
N LEU A 54 7.06 -0.10 2.78
CA LEU A 54 8.43 -0.18 2.26
C LEU A 54 9.39 -1.00 3.13
N PRO A 55 9.36 -0.93 4.46
CA PRO A 55 10.18 -1.84 5.29
C PRO A 55 9.86 -3.31 5.01
N PHE A 56 8.60 -3.68 4.83
CA PHE A 56 8.22 -5.05 4.49
C PHE A 56 8.71 -5.47 3.10
N TRP A 57 8.63 -4.57 2.13
CA TRP A 57 9.22 -4.80 0.82
C TRP A 57 10.71 -5.12 0.93
N ASN A 58 11.47 -4.26 1.63
CA ASN A 58 12.90 -4.41 1.75
C ASN A 58 13.32 -5.67 2.53
N ASP A 59 12.59 -6.03 3.57
CA ASP A 59 12.98 -7.08 4.50
C ASP A 59 12.44 -8.46 4.12
N ALA A 60 11.29 -8.52 3.47
CA ALA A 60 10.59 -9.78 3.19
C ALA A 60 10.45 -10.11 1.70
N ILE A 61 10.12 -9.14 0.85
CA ILE A 61 9.81 -9.41 -0.56
C ILE A 61 11.06 -9.32 -1.44
N ALA A 62 11.80 -8.24 -1.36
CA ALA A 62 12.98 -8.01 -2.19
C ALA A 62 14.04 -9.12 -2.08
N PRO A 63 14.37 -9.66 -0.88
CA PRO A 63 15.29 -10.77 -0.77
C PRO A 63 14.85 -12.03 -1.51
N LEU A 64 13.55 -12.34 -1.53
CA LEU A 64 13.00 -13.49 -2.25
C LEU A 64 13.14 -13.32 -3.77
N ILE A 65 12.91 -12.12 -4.27
CA ILE A 65 13.09 -11.80 -5.69
C ILE A 65 14.57 -11.93 -6.08
N LEU A 66 15.48 -11.45 -5.25
CA LEU A 66 16.93 -11.58 -5.47
C LEU A 66 17.39 -13.06 -5.48
N GLU A 67 16.69 -13.93 -4.75
CA GLU A 67 16.91 -15.38 -4.79
C GLU A 67 16.33 -16.06 -6.05
N GLY A 68 15.72 -15.30 -6.96
CA GLY A 68 15.08 -15.82 -8.17
C GLY A 68 13.68 -16.38 -7.97
N LYS A 69 13.04 -16.12 -6.84
CA LYS A 69 11.68 -16.58 -6.55
C LYS A 69 10.62 -15.68 -7.17
N ASN A 70 9.51 -16.28 -7.57
CA ASN A 70 8.30 -15.55 -7.94
C ASN A 70 7.48 -15.27 -6.68
N VAL A 71 7.11 -14.02 -6.46
CA VAL A 71 6.37 -13.58 -5.28
C VAL A 71 4.99 -13.07 -5.69
N LEU A 72 3.94 -13.64 -5.11
CA LEU A 72 2.57 -13.14 -5.26
C LEU A 72 2.23 -12.24 -4.08
N VAL A 73 1.82 -11.00 -4.37
CA VAL A 73 1.37 -10.05 -3.37
C VAL A 73 -0.13 -9.83 -3.54
N ALA A 74 -0.91 -10.28 -2.55
CA ALA A 74 -2.34 -10.01 -2.48
C ALA A 74 -2.60 -9.08 -1.28
N ALA A 75 -3.09 -7.87 -1.56
CA ALA A 75 -3.26 -6.86 -0.54
C ALA A 75 -4.39 -5.88 -0.87
N HIS A 76 -4.73 -5.01 0.07
CA HIS A 76 -5.67 -3.93 -0.14
C HIS A 76 -5.16 -2.93 -1.20
N GLY A 77 -6.09 -2.34 -1.94
CA GLY A 77 -5.76 -1.41 -3.04
C GLY A 77 -4.78 -0.30 -2.65
N ASN A 78 -4.93 0.30 -1.48
CA ASN A 78 -4.01 1.36 -1.03
C ASN A 78 -2.60 0.85 -0.70
N SER A 79 -2.47 -0.35 -0.15
CA SER A 79 -1.16 -0.98 0.05
C SER A 79 -0.49 -1.29 -1.29
N LEU A 80 -1.27 -1.76 -2.28
CA LEU A 80 -0.77 -2.00 -3.64
C LEU A 80 -0.41 -0.68 -4.35
N ARG A 81 -1.20 0.39 -4.18
CA ARG A 81 -0.86 1.72 -4.70
C ARG A 81 0.47 2.22 -4.15
N ALA A 82 0.72 2.04 -2.85
CA ALA A 82 1.99 2.40 -2.22
C ALA A 82 3.16 1.63 -2.84
N LEU A 83 3.01 0.33 -3.04
CA LEU A 83 4.03 -0.52 -3.63
C LEU A 83 4.28 -0.17 -5.11
N VAL A 84 3.23 0.00 -5.91
CA VAL A 84 3.33 0.38 -7.32
C VAL A 84 3.97 1.77 -7.48
N LYS A 85 3.60 2.72 -6.62
CA LYS A 85 4.24 4.05 -6.58
C LYS A 85 5.75 3.93 -6.43
N TYR A 86 6.20 3.12 -5.49
CA TYR A 86 7.62 2.88 -5.24
C TYR A 86 8.30 2.19 -6.43
N LEU A 87 7.74 1.09 -6.90
CA LEU A 87 8.34 0.29 -7.98
C LEU A 87 8.45 1.06 -9.31
N LYS A 88 7.44 1.83 -9.65
CA LYS A 88 7.39 2.62 -10.90
C LYS A 88 7.89 4.05 -10.74
N GLN A 89 8.30 4.45 -9.55
CA GLN A 89 8.77 5.80 -9.23
C GLN A 89 7.76 6.90 -9.66
N ILE A 90 6.49 6.66 -9.35
CA ILE A 90 5.40 7.58 -9.70
C ILE A 90 5.50 8.82 -8.81
N PRO A 91 5.52 10.05 -9.37
CA PRO A 91 5.56 11.26 -8.57
C PRO A 91 4.27 11.48 -7.78
N ASP A 92 4.37 12.19 -6.67
CA ASP A 92 3.23 12.44 -5.75
C ASP A 92 2.05 13.11 -6.46
N SER A 93 2.33 13.99 -7.43
CA SER A 93 1.31 14.69 -8.21
C SER A 93 0.45 13.78 -9.10
N GLU A 94 0.94 12.61 -9.47
CA GLU A 94 0.23 11.63 -10.31
C GLU A 94 -0.52 10.58 -9.51
N ILE A 95 -0.30 10.51 -8.21
CA ILE A 95 -0.94 9.53 -7.33
C ILE A 95 -2.49 9.60 -7.37
N PRO A 96 -3.13 10.76 -7.45
CA PRO A 96 -4.59 10.82 -7.56
C PRO A 96 -5.17 10.04 -8.75
N ASN A 97 -4.38 9.84 -9.80
CA ASN A 97 -4.77 9.14 -11.02
C ASN A 97 -4.41 7.65 -11.02
N LEU A 98 -3.64 7.20 -10.03
CA LEU A 98 -3.24 5.80 -9.93
C LEU A 98 -4.37 4.95 -9.36
N GLU A 99 -4.86 4.02 -10.15
CA GLU A 99 -5.87 3.04 -9.77
C GLU A 99 -5.34 1.62 -9.88
N ILE A 100 -5.74 0.77 -8.95
CA ILE A 100 -5.42 -0.66 -8.96
C ILE A 100 -6.73 -1.41 -9.23
N PRO A 101 -6.92 -1.98 -10.43
CA PRO A 101 -8.13 -2.75 -10.73
C PRO A 101 -8.23 -3.99 -9.84
N THR A 102 -9.42 -4.26 -9.33
CA THR A 102 -9.69 -5.47 -8.57
C THR A 102 -9.78 -6.68 -9.51
N GLY A 103 -9.16 -7.79 -9.12
CA GLY A 103 -9.25 -9.05 -9.86
C GLY A 103 -8.41 -9.11 -11.14
N MET A 104 -7.57 -8.12 -11.39
CA MET A 104 -6.64 -8.10 -12.52
C MET A 104 -5.20 -8.18 -12.01
N PRO A 105 -4.54 -9.34 -12.10
CA PRO A 105 -3.14 -9.46 -11.69
C PRO A 105 -2.23 -8.55 -12.51
N GLN A 106 -1.40 -7.78 -11.84
CA GLN A 106 -0.34 -7.01 -12.47
C GLN A 106 0.99 -7.74 -12.29
N ILE A 107 1.68 -7.98 -13.37
CA ILE A 107 2.99 -8.64 -13.39
C ILE A 107 4.08 -7.59 -13.44
N PHE A 108 5.06 -7.73 -12.57
CA PHE A 108 6.30 -6.95 -12.59
C PHE A 108 7.47 -7.86 -12.87
N GLU A 109 8.14 -7.67 -13.99
CA GLU A 109 9.41 -8.32 -14.27
C GLU A 109 10.53 -7.45 -13.72
N MET A 110 11.29 -8.00 -12.77
CA MET A 110 12.30 -7.27 -12.02
C MET A 110 13.70 -7.62 -12.53
N ARG A 111 14.57 -6.60 -12.61
CA ARG A 111 16.01 -6.82 -12.83
C ARG A 111 16.70 -7.18 -11.53
N GLN A 112 17.96 -7.60 -11.60
CA GLN A 112 18.74 -7.96 -10.40
C GLN A 112 19.02 -6.78 -9.47
N ASP A 113 18.97 -5.56 -9.98
CA ASP A 113 19.07 -4.33 -9.16
C ASP A 113 17.73 -3.91 -8.54
N LEU A 114 16.68 -4.76 -8.67
CA LEU A 114 15.31 -4.50 -8.21
C LEU A 114 14.60 -3.36 -8.93
N SER A 115 15.12 -2.90 -10.06
CA SER A 115 14.36 -2.04 -10.96
C SER A 115 13.38 -2.84 -11.80
N VAL A 116 12.29 -2.20 -12.22
CA VAL A 116 11.26 -2.83 -13.06
C VAL A 116 11.72 -2.84 -14.52
N ALA A 117 11.85 -4.04 -15.10
CA ALA A 117 12.14 -4.18 -16.51
C ALA A 117 10.90 -3.87 -17.36
N ARG A 118 9.76 -4.42 -16.97
CA ARG A 118 8.44 -4.11 -17.54
C ARG A 118 7.34 -4.51 -16.58
N ASP A 119 6.17 -3.94 -16.75
CA ASP A 119 4.96 -4.34 -16.05
C ASP A 119 3.77 -4.41 -17.02
N PHE A 120 2.84 -5.28 -16.74
CA PHE A 120 1.63 -5.47 -17.53
C PHE A 120 0.54 -6.17 -16.71
N TYR A 121 -0.71 -5.99 -17.14
CA TYR A 121 -1.84 -6.71 -16.57
C TYR A 121 -2.09 -8.01 -17.33
N LEU A 122 -2.42 -9.08 -16.58
CA LEU A 122 -2.94 -10.30 -17.18
C LEU A 122 -4.42 -10.10 -17.54
N SER A 123 -4.74 -10.37 -18.76
CA SER A 123 -6.12 -10.35 -19.26
C SER A 123 -6.73 -11.74 -19.25
#